data_32c257ce2313c2579727cd79c8fd4760
#
_entry.id   32c257ce2313c2579727cd79c8fd4760
#
_cell.length_a   1.000
_cell.length_b   1.000
_cell.length_c   1.000
_cell.angle_alpha   90.00
_cell.angle_beta   90.00
_cell.angle_gamma   90.00
#
_symmetry.space_group_name_H-M   'P 1'
#
loop_
_entity.id
_entity.type
_entity.pdbx_description
1 polymer ?
#
loop_
_entity_poly.entity_id
_entity_poly.type
_entity_poly.pdbx_seq_one_letter_code
_entity_poly.pdbx_strand_id
1 'polypeptide(L)'
;VNFIAHGMPKRAGAAQPRPVRGAGEEEGERVVKQGSEALAAYCVNLNKKAKEGKIDPLIGREPEVLRAIQILCRRQKNNPLLVGDPGVGKTAIAEGLARKINEKQVPEVLADATIFSLDMGSLLAGTRYRGDFEERLKSVMKELENHPKAILFIDEIHTVIGAGATSGGAMDASNLLKPALQSGQLRCMGSTTYKEYRQHFEKDRALARRFQKIDVNEPTIPDTIKILMGLKPYFEEYHKVKYSDDAVKAAVELSARHIGDRKLPDKAIDVIDETGASMMLLSPKERKQIIDVAEVEEV
;
A
#
# COMPACT_ATOMS: atom_id res chain seq x y z
N VAL A 1 -34.17 41.12 -26.74
CA VAL A 1 -34.39 42.22 -27.66
C VAL A 1 -33.06 42.85 -28.02
N ASN A 2 -32.67 42.59 -29.26
CA ASN A 2 -31.89 43.43 -30.21
C ASN A 2 -30.46 43.81 -29.87
N PHE A 3 -29.52 43.42 -30.69
CA PHE A 3 -29.08 43.72 -32.07
C PHE A 3 -27.89 44.71 -32.10
N ILE A 4 -26.87 44.35 -32.77
CA ILE A 4 -26.23 44.49 -34.11
C ILE A 4 -24.89 45.26 -33.94
N ALA A 5 -23.84 44.64 -34.28
CA ALA A 5 -22.97 44.67 -35.46
C ALA A 5 -22.38 46.05 -35.86
N HIS A 6 -21.13 46.04 -36.17
CA HIS A 6 -20.31 46.73 -37.20
C HIS A 6 -18.91 46.98 -36.62
N GLY A 7 -17.82 46.78 -37.22
CA GLY A 7 -17.37 46.58 -38.58
C GLY A 7 -15.84 46.73 -38.56
N MET A 8 -15.16 46.00 -39.42
CA MET A 8 -13.71 46.09 -39.65
C MET A 8 -13.26 47.46 -40.19
N PRO A 9 -11.97 47.81 -40.06
CA PRO A 9 -11.16 47.62 -41.24
C PRO A 9 -9.73 47.09 -41.02
N LYS A 10 -9.25 46.40 -42.02
CA LYS A 10 -7.89 45.98 -42.26
C LYS A 10 -6.91 47.18 -42.36
N ARG A 11 -5.71 47.03 -41.79
CA ARG A 11 -4.50 47.62 -42.36
C ARG A 11 -3.34 46.66 -42.30
N ALA A 12 -2.72 46.44 -43.45
CA ALA A 12 -1.52 45.68 -43.69
C ALA A 12 -0.29 46.46 -43.18
N GLY A 13 0.69 45.74 -42.64
CA GLY A 13 1.99 46.26 -42.27
C GLY A 13 2.99 45.15 -42.07
N ALA A 14 3.75 44.90 -43.10
CA ALA A 14 5.11 44.32 -43.20
C ALA A 14 5.61 43.34 -42.13
N ALA A 15 5.86 42.13 -42.57
CA ALA A 15 6.63 41.09 -41.90
C ALA A 15 8.13 41.47 -41.78
N GLN A 16 8.66 41.32 -40.56
CA GLN A 16 10.12 41.09 -40.34
C GLN A 16 10.27 39.71 -39.69
N PRO A 17 11.19 38.87 -40.14
CA PRO A 17 11.40 37.54 -39.56
C PRO A 17 12.17 37.67 -38.25
N ARG A 18 11.58 37.12 -37.17
CA ARG A 18 12.27 36.85 -35.90
C ARG A 18 12.93 35.47 -35.97
N PRO A 19 14.16 35.29 -35.45
CA PRO A 19 14.84 34.02 -35.48
C PRO A 19 14.11 33.00 -34.60
N VAL A 20 13.92 31.83 -35.14
CA VAL A 20 13.41 30.61 -34.43
C VAL A 20 14.49 30.22 -33.43
N ARG A 21 14.26 30.44 -32.13
CA ARG A 21 15.01 29.80 -31.05
C ARG A 21 14.43 28.43 -30.83
N GLY A 22 15.34 27.44 -30.74
CA GLY A 22 15.08 26.02 -30.78
C GLY A 22 14.02 25.52 -29.75
N ALA A 23 13.05 24.84 -30.29
CA ALA A 23 12.09 24.04 -29.57
C ALA A 23 12.67 22.64 -29.26
N GLY A 24 13.75 22.60 -28.46
CA GLY A 24 14.40 21.34 -28.14
C GLY A 24 14.68 21.12 -26.65
N GLU A 25 14.75 22.22 -25.88
CA GLU A 25 15.15 22.11 -24.48
C GLU A 25 13.97 22.18 -23.47
N GLU A 26 12.84 22.78 -23.86
CA GLU A 26 11.65 22.84 -22.97
C GLU A 26 10.82 21.57 -22.96
N GLU A 27 10.85 20.74 -24.02
CA GLU A 27 10.16 19.45 -24.00
C GLU A 27 10.89 18.41 -23.14
N GLY A 28 12.21 18.45 -23.07
CA GLY A 28 13.00 17.57 -22.21
C GLY A 28 12.79 17.83 -20.72
N GLU A 29 12.70 19.09 -20.31
CA GLU A 29 12.45 19.46 -18.90
C GLU A 29 10.99 19.21 -18.48
N ARG A 30 10.02 19.38 -19.38
CA ARG A 30 8.62 19.05 -19.10
C ARG A 30 8.38 17.55 -19.00
N VAL A 31 9.05 16.75 -19.84
CA VAL A 31 8.94 15.27 -19.79
C VAL A 31 9.63 14.73 -18.54
N VAL A 32 10.75 15.28 -18.11
CA VAL A 32 11.45 14.88 -16.87
C VAL A 32 10.65 15.28 -15.63
N LYS A 33 9.98 16.44 -15.61
CA LYS A 33 9.10 16.85 -14.49
C LYS A 33 7.81 16.03 -14.43
N GLN A 34 7.20 15.67 -15.56
CA GLN A 34 6.02 14.80 -15.60
C GLN A 34 6.34 13.36 -15.15
N GLY A 35 7.58 12.88 -15.36
CA GLY A 35 8.00 11.52 -14.97
C GLY A 35 8.16 11.30 -13.46
N SER A 36 8.41 12.35 -12.64
CA SER A 36 8.54 12.20 -11.18
C SER A 36 7.25 12.47 -10.40
N GLU A 37 6.17 12.85 -11.09
CA GLU A 37 4.91 13.23 -10.47
C GLU A 37 3.95 12.03 -10.25
N ALA A 38 4.00 10.99 -11.09
CA ALA A 38 3.04 9.89 -11.02
C ALA A 38 3.27 9.00 -9.79
N LEU A 39 4.52 8.66 -9.46
CA LEU A 39 4.82 7.91 -8.24
C LEU A 39 4.48 8.71 -6.98
N ALA A 40 4.73 10.01 -6.98
CA ALA A 40 4.39 10.88 -5.85
C ALA A 40 2.87 11.08 -5.70
N ALA A 41 2.12 11.07 -6.81
CA ALA A 41 0.67 11.28 -6.81
C ALA A 41 -0.12 10.00 -6.47
N TYR A 42 0.36 8.83 -6.88
CA TYR A 42 -0.40 7.57 -6.83
C TYR A 42 0.27 6.46 -6.02
N CYS A 43 1.45 6.70 -5.46
CA CYS A 43 2.15 5.71 -4.66
C CYS A 43 2.69 6.31 -3.36
N VAL A 44 2.70 5.49 -2.32
CA VAL A 44 3.36 5.80 -1.05
C VAL A 44 4.73 5.12 -1.03
N ASN A 45 5.80 5.87 -0.85
CA ASN A 45 7.14 5.31 -0.68
C ASN A 45 7.29 4.76 0.75
N LEU A 46 7.23 3.43 0.90
CA LEU A 46 7.31 2.77 2.21
C LEU A 46 8.68 2.92 2.86
N ASN A 47 9.77 2.97 2.09
CA ASN A 47 11.09 3.19 2.65
C ASN A 47 11.22 4.60 3.28
N LYS A 48 10.64 5.61 2.63
CA LYS A 48 10.58 6.97 3.20
C LYS A 48 9.73 6.99 4.46
N LYS A 49 8.54 6.38 4.43
CA LYS A 49 7.63 6.25 5.59
C LYS A 49 8.34 5.57 6.77
N ALA A 50 9.13 4.52 6.49
CA ALA A 50 9.92 3.82 7.51
C ALA A 50 11.04 4.70 8.10
N LYS A 51 11.75 5.47 7.27
CA LYS A 51 12.79 6.42 7.73
C LYS A 51 12.22 7.54 8.61
N GLU A 52 10.99 7.94 8.35
CA GLU A 52 10.27 8.95 9.13
C GLU A 52 9.68 8.38 10.45
N GLY A 53 9.90 7.10 10.76
CA GLY A 53 9.36 6.45 11.95
C GLY A 53 7.84 6.22 11.94
N LYS A 54 7.22 6.30 10.75
CA LYS A 54 5.76 6.15 10.57
C LYS A 54 5.32 4.72 10.26
N ILE A 55 6.20 3.75 10.42
CA ILE A 55 5.91 2.32 10.26
C ILE A 55 6.22 1.64 11.58
N ASP A 56 5.24 0.96 12.12
CA ASP A 56 5.36 0.17 13.32
C ASP A 56 6.33 -1.01 13.14
N PRO A 57 6.97 -1.49 14.21
CA PRO A 57 7.85 -2.65 14.13
C PRO A 57 7.05 -3.90 13.73
N LEU A 58 7.59 -4.67 12.80
CA LEU A 58 7.02 -5.97 12.44
C LEU A 58 7.46 -7.02 13.46
N ILE A 59 6.49 -7.67 14.08
CA ILE A 59 6.72 -8.67 15.12
C ILE A 59 6.03 -9.97 14.73
N GLY A 60 6.74 -11.10 14.88
CA GLY A 60 6.16 -12.43 14.70
C GLY A 60 5.88 -12.82 13.25
N ARG A 61 6.46 -12.12 12.25
CA ARG A 61 6.29 -12.40 10.81
C ARG A 61 7.61 -12.61 10.08
N GLU A 62 8.66 -12.94 10.80
CA GLU A 62 10.00 -13.18 10.27
C GLU A 62 10.03 -14.26 9.17
N PRO A 63 9.34 -15.40 9.30
CA PRO A 63 9.33 -16.43 8.25
C PRO A 63 8.74 -15.93 6.94
N GLU A 64 7.63 -15.19 6.99
CA GLU A 64 6.97 -14.65 5.81
C GLU A 64 7.83 -13.57 5.13
N VAL A 65 8.48 -12.70 5.91
CA VAL A 65 9.42 -11.70 5.36
C VAL A 65 10.63 -12.36 4.73
N LEU A 66 11.26 -13.34 5.39
CA LEU A 66 12.37 -14.09 4.83
C LEU A 66 11.96 -14.79 3.52
N ARG A 67 10.76 -15.36 3.48
CA ARG A 67 10.24 -15.98 2.28
C ARG A 67 10.01 -14.97 1.16
N ALA A 68 9.48 -13.78 1.47
CA ALA A 68 9.33 -12.69 0.50
C ALA A 68 10.69 -12.24 -0.06
N ILE A 69 11.70 -12.07 0.80
CA ILE A 69 13.07 -11.76 0.40
C ILE A 69 13.63 -12.83 -0.54
N GLN A 70 13.50 -14.11 -0.18
CA GLN A 70 13.94 -15.22 -1.03
C GLN A 70 13.30 -15.19 -2.41
N ILE A 71 11.99 -14.91 -2.47
CA ILE A 71 11.25 -14.85 -3.75
C ILE A 71 11.74 -13.67 -4.57
N LEU A 72 11.88 -12.48 -3.97
CA LEU A 72 12.38 -11.27 -4.65
C LEU A 72 13.80 -11.43 -5.20
N CYS A 73 14.63 -12.29 -4.60
CA CYS A 73 15.97 -12.60 -5.07
C CYS A 73 16.01 -13.67 -6.19
N ARG A 74 14.88 -14.27 -6.56
CA ARG A 74 14.84 -15.30 -7.61
C ARG A 74 14.97 -14.70 -9.00
N ARG A 75 15.52 -15.48 -9.93
CA ARG A 75 15.58 -15.12 -11.35
C ARG A 75 14.22 -15.12 -12.03
N GLN A 76 13.33 -16.03 -11.62
CA GLN A 76 11.97 -16.20 -12.17
C GLN A 76 10.99 -16.40 -11.03
N LYS A 77 9.70 -16.10 -11.25
CA LYS A 77 8.67 -16.13 -10.22
C LYS A 77 9.10 -15.33 -8.99
N ASN A 78 9.66 -14.16 -9.26
CA ASN A 78 10.26 -13.27 -8.28
C ASN A 78 9.27 -12.26 -7.68
N ASN A 79 7.97 -12.47 -7.88
CA ASN A 79 6.91 -11.63 -7.33
C ASN A 79 6.21 -12.39 -6.19
N PRO A 80 6.39 -12.01 -4.93
CA PRO A 80 5.68 -12.61 -3.81
C PRO A 80 4.20 -12.19 -3.81
N LEU A 81 3.33 -13.13 -3.50
CA LEU A 81 1.90 -12.90 -3.30
C LEU A 81 1.50 -13.37 -1.90
N LEU A 82 1.22 -12.42 -1.03
CA LEU A 82 0.75 -12.67 0.34
C LEU A 82 -0.73 -13.05 0.30
N VAL A 83 -1.05 -14.27 0.72
CA VAL A 83 -2.42 -14.78 0.70
C VAL A 83 -2.85 -15.12 2.12
N GLY A 84 -3.92 -14.52 2.58
CA GLY A 84 -4.45 -14.72 3.94
C GLY A 84 -5.74 -13.96 4.17
N ASP A 85 -6.44 -14.28 5.23
CA ASP A 85 -7.69 -13.61 5.60
C ASP A 85 -7.47 -12.10 5.86
N PRO A 86 -8.52 -11.27 5.80
CA PRO A 86 -8.43 -9.87 6.23
C PRO A 86 -7.98 -9.78 7.70
N GLY A 87 -7.16 -8.78 8.03
CA GLY A 87 -6.73 -8.52 9.40
C GLY A 87 -5.56 -9.38 9.92
N VAL A 88 -4.99 -10.30 9.12
CA VAL A 88 -3.85 -11.13 9.56
C VAL A 88 -2.49 -10.43 9.45
N GLY A 89 -2.43 -9.20 8.97
CA GLY A 89 -1.19 -8.39 8.90
C GLY A 89 -0.40 -8.52 7.59
N LYS A 90 -1.05 -8.75 6.44
CA LYS A 90 -0.39 -8.82 5.12
C LYS A 90 0.35 -7.53 4.74
N THR A 91 -0.28 -6.38 4.94
CA THR A 91 0.29 -5.06 4.65
C THR A 91 1.50 -4.78 5.52
N ALA A 92 1.45 -5.17 6.81
CA ALA A 92 2.56 -5.03 7.75
C ALA A 92 3.83 -5.79 7.29
N ILE A 93 3.70 -6.89 6.56
CA ILE A 93 4.85 -7.63 6.00
C ILE A 93 5.57 -6.78 4.94
N ALA A 94 4.85 -6.06 4.08
CA ALA A 94 5.46 -5.17 3.09
C ALA A 94 6.13 -3.97 3.76
N GLU A 95 5.51 -3.39 4.76
CA GLU A 95 6.05 -2.29 5.57
C GLU A 95 7.29 -2.74 6.36
N GLY A 96 7.25 -3.91 6.99
CA GLY A 96 8.40 -4.50 7.68
C GLY A 96 9.57 -4.83 6.75
N LEU A 97 9.28 -5.26 5.52
CA LEU A 97 10.32 -5.45 4.50
C LEU A 97 10.99 -4.12 4.13
N ALA A 98 10.22 -3.04 3.94
CA ALA A 98 10.76 -1.71 3.66
C ALA A 98 11.67 -1.21 4.80
N ARG A 99 11.30 -1.47 6.05
CA ARG A 99 12.12 -1.18 7.23
C ARG A 99 13.43 -1.99 7.21
N LYS A 100 13.38 -3.31 6.95
CA LYS A 100 14.59 -4.16 6.84
C LYS A 100 15.53 -3.72 5.72
N ILE A 101 14.99 -3.22 4.61
CA ILE A 101 15.81 -2.65 3.52
C ILE A 101 16.55 -1.41 4.02
N ASN A 102 15.87 -0.50 4.70
CA ASN A 102 16.49 0.71 5.26
C ASN A 102 17.57 0.39 6.30
N GLU A 103 17.35 -0.63 7.12
CA GLU A 103 18.27 -1.12 8.15
C GLU A 103 19.40 -1.99 7.55
N LYS A 104 19.41 -2.20 6.22
CA LYS A 104 20.36 -3.06 5.50
C LYS A 104 20.37 -4.52 6.00
N GLN A 105 19.24 -5.00 6.49
CA GLN A 105 19.03 -6.37 6.96
C GLN A 105 18.50 -7.28 5.83
N VAL A 106 18.91 -7.02 4.60
CA VAL A 106 18.54 -7.77 3.39
C VAL A 106 19.78 -8.07 2.56
N PRO A 107 19.73 -9.09 1.67
CA PRO A 107 20.83 -9.34 0.74
C PRO A 107 21.17 -8.13 -0.13
N GLU A 108 22.42 -8.05 -0.60
CA GLU A 108 22.95 -6.95 -1.41
C GLU A 108 22.07 -6.62 -2.64
N VAL A 109 21.47 -7.65 -3.24
CA VAL A 109 20.55 -7.50 -4.38
C VAL A 109 19.36 -6.60 -4.06
N LEU A 110 18.93 -6.54 -2.80
CA LEU A 110 17.81 -5.74 -2.31
C LEU A 110 18.22 -4.54 -1.46
N ALA A 111 19.52 -4.34 -1.20
CA ALA A 111 20.02 -3.33 -0.26
C ALA A 111 19.59 -1.88 -0.60
N ASP A 112 19.39 -1.59 -1.90
CA ASP A 112 18.94 -0.27 -2.38
C ASP A 112 17.54 -0.33 -2.99
N ALA A 113 16.77 -1.39 -2.70
CA ALA A 113 15.41 -1.51 -3.23
C ALA A 113 14.49 -0.49 -2.55
N THR A 114 13.54 0.03 -3.32
CA THR A 114 12.51 0.93 -2.82
C THR A 114 11.14 0.31 -3.08
N ILE A 115 10.33 0.21 -2.03
CA ILE A 115 8.97 -0.32 -2.14
C ILE A 115 8.00 0.86 -2.27
N PHE A 116 7.26 0.88 -3.37
CA PHE A 116 6.18 1.82 -3.64
C PHE A 116 4.85 1.11 -3.47
N SER A 117 4.07 1.52 -2.49
CA SER A 117 2.71 1.01 -2.29
C SER A 117 1.73 1.79 -3.16
N LEU A 118 1.03 1.09 -4.04
CA LEU A 118 0.03 1.68 -4.94
C LEU A 118 -1.19 2.13 -4.13
N ASP A 119 -1.55 3.39 -4.24
CA ASP A 119 -2.76 3.94 -3.63
C ASP A 119 -3.92 3.89 -4.63
N MET A 120 -4.76 2.88 -4.47
CA MET A 120 -5.94 2.69 -5.30
C MET A 120 -6.94 3.84 -5.16
N GLY A 121 -7.06 4.44 -3.98
CA GLY A 121 -7.92 5.58 -3.74
C GLY A 121 -7.52 6.78 -4.59
N SER A 122 -6.24 7.12 -4.59
CA SER A 122 -5.69 8.22 -5.39
C SER A 122 -5.77 7.94 -6.90
N LEU A 123 -5.57 6.68 -7.32
CA LEU A 123 -5.71 6.29 -8.72
C LEU A 123 -7.15 6.45 -9.24
N LEU A 124 -8.14 6.17 -8.39
CA LEU A 124 -9.56 6.21 -8.72
C LEU A 124 -10.18 7.59 -8.53
N ALA A 125 -9.60 8.44 -7.69
CA ALA A 125 -10.14 9.75 -7.36
C ALA A 125 -10.35 10.61 -8.61
N GLY A 126 -11.59 11.04 -8.86
CA GLY A 126 -11.94 11.91 -9.99
C GLY A 126 -11.88 11.25 -11.36
N THR A 127 -11.66 9.94 -11.48
CA THR A 127 -11.78 9.23 -12.77
C THR A 127 -13.26 9.10 -13.14
N ARG A 128 -13.61 9.56 -14.34
CA ARG A 128 -14.96 9.41 -14.91
C ARG A 128 -15.02 8.26 -15.91
N TYR A 129 -13.90 7.95 -16.53
CA TYR A 129 -13.80 6.95 -17.58
C TYR A 129 -12.70 5.92 -17.25
N ARG A 130 -12.86 4.73 -17.77
CA ARG A 130 -11.87 3.64 -17.67
C ARG A 130 -10.48 4.06 -18.19
N GLY A 131 -10.44 4.88 -19.23
CA GLY A 131 -9.18 5.37 -19.81
C GLY A 131 -8.32 6.18 -18.86
N ASP A 132 -8.95 6.98 -17.99
CA ASP A 132 -8.22 7.83 -17.03
C ASP A 132 -7.40 6.98 -16.03
N PHE A 133 -8.00 5.90 -15.53
CA PHE A 133 -7.32 4.95 -14.63
C PHE A 133 -6.17 4.22 -15.34
N GLU A 134 -6.43 3.73 -16.56
CA GLU A 134 -5.41 3.03 -17.35
C GLU A 134 -4.22 3.95 -17.66
N GLU A 135 -4.47 5.22 -17.98
CA GLU A 135 -3.43 6.21 -18.25
C GLU A 135 -2.58 6.51 -17.00
N ARG A 136 -3.23 6.70 -15.84
CA ARG A 136 -2.52 6.90 -14.56
C ARG A 136 -1.66 5.71 -14.20
N LEU A 137 -2.20 4.49 -14.30
CA LEU A 137 -1.44 3.28 -14.01
C LEU A 137 -0.28 3.09 -14.98
N LYS A 138 -0.46 3.39 -16.29
CA LYS A 138 0.63 3.38 -17.28
C LYS A 138 1.72 4.37 -16.92
N SER A 139 1.36 5.57 -16.44
CA SER A 139 2.32 6.59 -16.01
C SER A 139 3.13 6.11 -14.81
N VAL A 140 2.49 5.50 -13.81
CA VAL A 140 3.16 4.87 -12.67
C VAL A 140 4.13 3.79 -13.13
N MET A 141 3.70 2.89 -14.01
CA MET A 141 4.53 1.79 -14.51
C MET A 141 5.74 2.30 -15.29
N LYS A 142 5.55 3.29 -16.17
CA LYS A 142 6.64 3.92 -16.93
C LYS A 142 7.65 4.59 -16.02
N GLU A 143 7.20 5.21 -14.94
CA GLU A 143 8.11 5.84 -13.98
C GLU A 143 8.89 4.78 -13.16
N LEU A 144 8.23 3.66 -12.79
CA LEU A 144 8.90 2.54 -12.12
C LEU A 144 10.02 1.90 -12.97
N GLU A 145 9.88 1.90 -14.30
CA GLU A 145 10.93 1.42 -15.22
C GLU A 145 12.23 2.24 -15.11
N ASN A 146 12.12 3.53 -14.74
CA ASN A 146 13.26 4.41 -14.50
C ASN A 146 13.91 4.20 -13.12
N HIS A 147 13.30 3.40 -12.25
CA HIS A 147 13.80 3.04 -10.93
C HIS A 147 14.22 1.57 -10.88
N PRO A 148 15.48 1.23 -11.19
CA PRO A 148 15.93 -0.16 -11.48
C PRO A 148 15.77 -1.15 -10.31
N LYS A 149 15.57 -0.66 -9.10
CA LYS A 149 15.37 -1.49 -7.91
C LYS A 149 14.01 -1.25 -7.24
N ALA A 150 13.05 -0.66 -7.98
CA ALA A 150 11.70 -0.45 -7.47
C ALA A 150 10.93 -1.77 -7.34
N ILE A 151 10.15 -1.87 -6.29
CA ILE A 151 9.19 -2.95 -6.04
C ILE A 151 7.83 -2.29 -5.88
N LEU A 152 6.87 -2.63 -6.75
CA LEU A 152 5.50 -2.16 -6.62
C LEU A 152 4.73 -3.08 -5.66
N PHE A 153 4.28 -2.55 -4.54
CA PHE A 153 3.36 -3.25 -3.66
C PHE A 153 1.92 -2.85 -3.99
N ILE A 154 1.08 -3.86 -4.23
CA ILE A 154 -0.35 -3.67 -4.50
C ILE A 154 -1.12 -4.44 -3.43
N ASP A 155 -1.69 -3.68 -2.51
CA ASP A 155 -2.61 -4.27 -1.53
C ASP A 155 -3.93 -4.62 -2.23
N GLU A 156 -4.56 -5.71 -1.81
CA GLU A 156 -5.77 -6.24 -2.45
C GLU A 156 -5.65 -6.30 -3.99
N ILE A 157 -4.54 -6.86 -4.49
CA ILE A 157 -4.19 -6.89 -5.92
C ILE A 157 -5.31 -7.47 -6.82
N HIS A 158 -6.22 -8.23 -6.26
CA HIS A 158 -7.40 -8.74 -6.97
C HIS A 158 -8.34 -7.62 -7.46
N THR A 159 -8.34 -6.46 -6.80
CA THR A 159 -9.13 -5.29 -7.23
C THR A 159 -8.65 -4.74 -8.57
N VAL A 160 -7.36 -4.91 -8.86
CA VAL A 160 -6.72 -4.44 -10.10
C VAL A 160 -6.77 -5.51 -11.19
N ILE A 161 -6.75 -6.81 -10.82
CA ILE A 161 -6.60 -7.93 -11.75
C ILE A 161 -7.94 -8.57 -12.13
N GLY A 162 -8.93 -8.58 -11.24
CA GLY A 162 -10.17 -9.35 -11.40
C GLY A 162 -11.42 -8.57 -11.73
N ALA A 163 -11.33 -7.27 -11.72
CA ALA A 163 -12.50 -6.40 -11.80
C ALA A 163 -13.18 -6.35 -13.19
N GLY A 164 -12.62 -7.00 -14.21
CA GLY A 164 -13.13 -6.96 -15.57
C GLY A 164 -14.25 -7.95 -15.93
N ALA A 165 -14.59 -8.89 -15.05
CA ALA A 165 -15.43 -10.04 -15.45
C ALA A 165 -16.93 -9.92 -15.08
N THR A 166 -17.36 -8.97 -14.26
CA THR A 166 -18.76 -8.84 -13.85
C THR A 166 -19.27 -7.43 -14.00
N SER A 167 -20.18 -7.28 -14.93
CA SER A 167 -21.17 -6.19 -15.11
C SER A 167 -20.69 -4.74 -14.94
N GLY A 168 -20.38 -4.09 -16.06
CA GLY A 168 -20.66 -2.66 -16.17
C GLY A 168 -19.64 -1.68 -15.63
N GLY A 169 -18.32 -1.93 -15.78
CA GLY A 169 -17.34 -0.86 -15.53
C GLY A 169 -16.17 -1.17 -14.62
N ALA A 170 -15.97 -2.41 -14.27
CA ALA A 170 -14.84 -2.79 -13.46
C ALA A 170 -13.52 -2.71 -14.23
N MET A 171 -12.50 -2.13 -13.59
CA MET A 171 -11.23 -1.76 -14.20
C MET A 171 -10.32 -2.99 -14.28
N ASP A 172 -10.11 -3.52 -15.50
CA ASP A 172 -9.19 -4.63 -15.72
C ASP A 172 -7.81 -4.09 -16.13
N ALA A 173 -6.95 -3.90 -15.13
CA ALA A 173 -5.55 -3.55 -15.35
C ALA A 173 -4.68 -4.78 -15.65
N SER A 174 -5.24 -5.97 -15.72
CA SER A 174 -4.50 -7.20 -16.05
C SER A 174 -3.74 -7.06 -17.35
N ASN A 175 -4.34 -6.41 -18.35
CA ASN A 175 -3.74 -6.20 -19.66
C ASN A 175 -2.52 -5.27 -19.63
N LEU A 176 -2.39 -4.45 -18.60
CA LEU A 176 -1.24 -3.57 -18.38
C LEU A 176 -0.16 -4.25 -17.54
N LEU A 177 -0.56 -4.90 -16.45
CA LEU A 177 0.37 -5.54 -15.52
C LEU A 177 0.99 -6.82 -16.10
N LYS A 178 0.22 -7.64 -16.83
CA LYS A 178 0.72 -8.91 -17.39
C LYS A 178 1.96 -8.74 -18.27
N PRO A 179 2.01 -7.84 -19.26
CA PRO A 179 3.21 -7.64 -20.08
C PRO A 179 4.42 -7.21 -19.27
N ALA A 180 4.27 -6.26 -18.34
CA ALA A 180 5.35 -5.75 -17.51
C ALA A 180 5.92 -6.82 -16.55
N LEU A 181 5.05 -7.64 -15.98
CA LEU A 181 5.45 -8.81 -15.18
C LEU A 181 6.09 -9.91 -16.05
N GLN A 182 5.67 -10.04 -17.32
CA GLN A 182 6.23 -11.04 -18.25
C GLN A 182 7.61 -10.66 -18.73
N SER A 183 7.86 -9.39 -19.04
CA SER A 183 9.17 -8.90 -19.46
C SER A 183 10.20 -8.89 -18.32
N GLY A 184 9.75 -8.98 -17.06
CA GLY A 184 10.60 -8.83 -15.89
C GLY A 184 11.04 -7.39 -15.60
N GLN A 185 10.45 -6.42 -16.29
CA GLN A 185 10.69 -4.99 -16.08
C GLN A 185 10.11 -4.51 -14.76
N LEU A 186 9.01 -5.12 -14.31
CA LEU A 186 8.34 -4.80 -13.06
C LEU A 186 8.56 -5.90 -12.03
N ARG A 187 9.07 -5.54 -10.85
CA ARG A 187 8.98 -6.37 -9.65
C ARG A 187 7.73 -5.95 -8.88
N CYS A 188 6.90 -6.92 -8.56
CA CYS A 188 5.64 -6.68 -7.88
C CYS A 188 5.51 -7.58 -6.64
N MET A 189 5.00 -7.02 -5.58
CA MET A 189 4.55 -7.75 -4.40
C MET A 189 3.05 -7.48 -4.25
N GLY A 190 2.25 -8.51 -4.08
CA GLY A 190 0.80 -8.36 -3.93
C GLY A 190 0.29 -8.94 -2.63
N SER A 191 -0.86 -8.47 -2.18
CA SER A 191 -1.65 -9.11 -1.13
C SER A 191 -3.04 -9.48 -1.65
N THR A 192 -3.64 -10.53 -1.13
CA THR A 192 -5.02 -10.93 -1.47
C THR A 192 -5.59 -11.86 -0.39
N THR A 193 -6.88 -12.14 -0.45
CA THR A 193 -7.52 -13.14 0.41
C THR A 193 -7.48 -14.53 -0.23
N TYR A 194 -7.72 -15.60 0.55
CA TYR A 194 -7.84 -16.96 0.02
C TYR A 194 -8.98 -17.10 -0.99
N LYS A 195 -10.10 -16.42 -0.75
CA LYS A 195 -11.27 -16.42 -1.65
C LYS A 195 -10.93 -15.81 -2.99
N GLU A 196 -10.35 -14.61 -2.99
CA GLU A 196 -10.00 -13.86 -4.19
C GLU A 196 -8.84 -14.53 -4.97
N TYR A 197 -7.89 -15.13 -4.24
CA TYR A 197 -6.81 -15.92 -4.86
C TYR A 197 -7.37 -17.06 -5.74
N ARG A 198 -8.34 -17.84 -5.21
CA ARG A 198 -8.99 -18.92 -5.97
C ARG A 198 -9.80 -18.40 -7.14
N GLN A 199 -10.44 -17.25 -7.00
CA GLN A 199 -11.30 -16.68 -8.05
C GLN A 199 -10.51 -16.08 -9.21
N HIS A 200 -9.41 -15.41 -8.93
CA HIS A 200 -8.68 -14.58 -9.90
C HIS A 200 -7.32 -15.13 -10.28
N PHE A 201 -6.52 -15.60 -9.34
CA PHE A 201 -5.14 -16.02 -9.60
C PHE A 201 -5.04 -17.49 -10.06
N GLU A 202 -5.73 -18.42 -9.43
CA GLU A 202 -5.65 -19.85 -9.82
C GLU A 202 -6.17 -20.08 -11.24
N LYS A 203 -7.16 -19.31 -11.67
CA LYS A 203 -7.73 -19.40 -13.01
C LYS A 203 -6.85 -18.76 -14.09
N ASP A 204 -6.07 -17.76 -13.74
CA ASP A 204 -5.17 -17.08 -14.66
C ASP A 204 -3.77 -17.68 -14.62
N ARG A 205 -3.51 -18.60 -15.55
CA ARG A 205 -2.21 -19.30 -15.66
C ARG A 205 -1.03 -18.34 -15.89
N ALA A 206 -1.26 -17.19 -16.52
CA ALA A 206 -0.19 -16.23 -16.80
C ALA A 206 0.27 -15.55 -15.52
N LEU A 207 -0.65 -15.14 -14.67
CA LEU A 207 -0.37 -14.54 -13.35
C LEU A 207 0.19 -15.60 -12.39
N ALA A 208 -0.42 -16.77 -12.30
CA ALA A 208 0.03 -17.87 -11.43
C ALA A 208 1.48 -18.28 -11.69
N ARG A 209 1.97 -18.16 -12.94
CA ARG A 209 3.37 -18.43 -13.29
C ARG A 209 4.34 -17.33 -12.89
N ARG A 210 3.88 -16.13 -12.60
CA ARG A 210 4.70 -14.94 -12.27
C ARG A 210 4.77 -14.65 -10.79
N PHE A 211 3.74 -15.04 -10.07
CA PHE A 211 3.68 -14.89 -8.62
C PHE A 211 4.05 -16.18 -7.88
N GLN A 212 4.64 -16.03 -6.72
CA GLN A 212 4.87 -17.11 -5.77
C GLN A 212 4.06 -16.84 -4.51
N LYS A 213 3.12 -17.73 -4.24
CA LYS A 213 2.25 -17.64 -3.06
C LYS A 213 3.05 -17.78 -1.76
N ILE A 214 2.69 -16.96 -0.79
CA ILE A 214 3.09 -17.03 0.62
C ILE A 214 1.80 -17.04 1.43
N ASP A 215 1.55 -18.11 2.18
CA ASP A 215 0.41 -18.18 3.08
C ASP A 215 0.69 -17.36 4.34
N VAL A 216 -0.23 -16.44 4.67
CA VAL A 216 -0.19 -15.61 5.87
C VAL A 216 -1.34 -16.04 6.77
N ASN A 217 -1.04 -16.94 7.67
CA ASN A 217 -2.05 -17.49 8.59
C ASN A 217 -2.34 -16.53 9.74
N GLU A 218 -3.52 -16.69 10.34
CA GLU A 218 -3.87 -16.03 11.60
C GLU A 218 -2.83 -16.43 12.68
N PRO A 219 -2.23 -15.48 13.40
CA PRO A 219 -1.28 -15.78 14.45
C PRO A 219 -1.99 -16.47 15.63
N THR A 220 -1.22 -17.26 16.39
CA THR A 220 -1.73 -17.85 17.62
C THR A 220 -1.96 -16.78 18.70
N ILE A 221 -2.76 -17.08 19.73
CA ILE A 221 -2.94 -16.18 20.88
C ILE A 221 -1.61 -15.79 21.51
N PRO A 222 -0.66 -16.71 21.81
CA PRO A 222 0.66 -16.35 22.35
C PRO A 222 1.48 -15.45 21.42
N ASP A 223 1.42 -15.66 20.11
CA ASP A 223 2.15 -14.83 19.15
C ASP A 223 1.48 -13.45 19.02
N THR A 224 0.15 -13.37 19.07
CA THR A 224 -0.57 -12.11 19.09
C THR A 224 -0.26 -11.29 20.34
N ILE A 225 -0.15 -11.91 21.51
CA ILE A 225 0.29 -11.23 22.73
C ILE A 225 1.69 -10.60 22.53
N LYS A 226 2.64 -11.33 21.93
CA LYS A 226 3.97 -10.78 21.62
C LYS A 226 3.88 -9.60 20.65
N ILE A 227 3.02 -9.70 19.62
CA ILE A 227 2.78 -8.61 18.67
C ILE A 227 2.28 -7.37 19.41
N LEU A 228 1.24 -7.50 20.21
CA LEU A 228 0.66 -6.38 20.95
C LEU A 228 1.63 -5.81 22.00
N MET A 229 2.40 -6.65 22.70
CA MET A 229 3.43 -6.18 23.61
C MET A 229 4.49 -5.31 22.92
N GLY A 230 4.84 -5.65 21.69
CA GLY A 230 5.78 -4.83 20.91
C GLY A 230 5.15 -3.56 20.34
N LEU A 231 3.84 -3.55 20.10
CA LEU A 231 3.10 -2.36 19.65
C LEU A 231 2.66 -1.46 20.81
N LYS A 232 2.55 -2.00 22.02
CA LYS A 232 2.12 -1.31 23.24
C LYS A 232 2.76 0.07 23.44
N PRO A 233 4.09 0.29 23.28
CA PRO A 233 4.69 1.59 23.48
C PRO A 233 4.15 2.68 22.54
N TYR A 234 3.78 2.32 21.32
CA TYR A 234 3.24 3.24 20.31
C TYR A 234 1.82 3.69 20.66
N PHE A 235 0.97 2.77 21.13
CA PHE A 235 -0.37 3.11 21.63
C PHE A 235 -0.31 3.92 22.93
N GLU A 236 0.61 3.57 23.84
CA GLU A 236 0.85 4.33 25.07
C GLU A 236 1.29 5.77 24.78
N GLU A 237 2.15 5.96 23.80
CA GLU A 237 2.60 7.28 23.37
C GLU A 237 1.48 8.09 22.74
N TYR A 238 0.65 7.45 21.90
CA TYR A 238 -0.46 8.10 21.20
C TYR A 238 -1.57 8.51 22.18
N HIS A 239 -2.04 7.60 23.02
CA HIS A 239 -3.15 7.82 23.94
C HIS A 239 -2.74 8.51 25.25
N LYS A 240 -1.45 8.66 25.51
CA LYS A 240 -0.90 9.22 26.76
C LYS A 240 -1.36 8.46 28.01
N VAL A 241 -1.44 7.13 27.90
CA VAL A 241 -1.79 6.19 28.97
C VAL A 241 -0.76 5.06 29.01
N LYS A 242 -0.82 4.23 30.04
CA LYS A 242 -0.04 2.99 30.15
C LYS A 242 -1.00 1.80 30.13
N TYR A 243 -0.61 0.71 29.50
CA TYR A 243 -1.34 -0.55 29.56
C TYR A 243 -0.60 -1.53 30.46
N SER A 244 -1.32 -2.20 31.38
CA SER A 244 -0.72 -3.33 32.09
C SER A 244 -0.50 -4.50 31.12
N ASP A 245 0.43 -5.38 31.44
CA ASP A 245 0.67 -6.57 30.62
C ASP A 245 -0.53 -7.51 30.63
N ASP A 246 -1.29 -7.50 31.72
CA ASP A 246 -2.50 -8.30 31.83
C ASP A 246 -3.66 -7.69 31.03
N ALA A 247 -3.75 -6.36 30.90
CA ALA A 247 -4.67 -5.70 29.97
C ALA A 247 -4.40 -6.11 28.51
N VAL A 248 -3.13 -6.15 28.09
CA VAL A 248 -2.77 -6.59 26.73
C VAL A 248 -3.15 -8.05 26.50
N LYS A 249 -2.90 -8.94 27.48
CA LYS A 249 -3.32 -10.34 27.38
C LYS A 249 -4.84 -10.48 27.31
N ALA A 250 -5.56 -9.74 28.18
CA ALA A 250 -7.02 -9.74 28.19
C ALA A 250 -7.59 -9.28 26.84
N ALA A 251 -7.06 -8.22 26.24
CA ALA A 251 -7.48 -7.75 24.91
C ALA A 251 -7.35 -8.85 23.83
N VAL A 252 -6.28 -9.63 23.85
CA VAL A 252 -6.09 -10.73 22.90
C VAL A 252 -7.05 -11.88 23.18
N GLU A 253 -7.16 -12.33 24.44
CA GLU A 253 -7.98 -13.48 24.82
C GLU A 253 -9.47 -13.20 24.66
N LEU A 254 -9.94 -12.03 25.08
CA LEU A 254 -11.33 -11.62 24.96
C LEU A 254 -11.73 -11.40 23.49
N SER A 255 -10.92 -10.69 22.72
CA SER A 255 -11.18 -10.52 21.28
C SER A 255 -11.19 -11.86 20.54
N ALA A 256 -10.28 -12.80 20.89
CA ALA A 256 -10.25 -14.13 20.29
C ALA A 256 -11.53 -14.91 20.60
N ARG A 257 -12.09 -14.76 21.81
CA ARG A 257 -13.28 -15.49 22.29
C ARG A 257 -14.58 -14.89 21.78
N HIS A 258 -14.70 -13.56 21.76
CA HIS A 258 -15.98 -12.88 21.58
C HIS A 258 -16.15 -12.26 20.19
N ILE A 259 -15.07 -11.91 19.48
CA ILE A 259 -15.12 -11.34 18.13
C ILE A 259 -14.83 -12.45 17.11
N GLY A 260 -15.89 -13.08 16.57
CA GLY A 260 -15.76 -14.24 15.69
C GLY A 260 -15.61 -13.91 14.20
N ASP A 261 -16.04 -12.75 13.77
CA ASP A 261 -16.08 -12.31 12.37
C ASP A 261 -14.77 -11.68 11.86
N ARG A 262 -13.83 -11.41 12.76
CA ARG A 262 -12.53 -10.79 12.47
C ARG A 262 -11.37 -11.67 12.95
N LYS A 263 -10.18 -11.40 12.42
CA LYS A 263 -8.98 -12.20 12.67
C LYS A 263 -7.96 -11.46 13.57
N LEU A 264 -7.19 -12.26 14.32
CA LEU A 264 -6.00 -11.76 14.99
C LEU A 264 -4.88 -11.42 13.96
N PRO A 265 -4.05 -10.42 14.21
CA PRO A 265 -4.02 -9.58 15.41
C PRO A 265 -4.97 -8.37 15.36
N ASP A 266 -5.61 -8.09 14.22
CA ASP A 266 -6.36 -6.88 13.93
C ASP A 266 -7.44 -6.58 14.99
N LYS A 267 -8.29 -7.56 15.31
CA LYS A 267 -9.34 -7.39 16.31
C LYS A 267 -8.80 -7.09 17.73
N ALA A 268 -7.64 -7.62 18.08
CA ALA A 268 -7.03 -7.35 19.38
C ALA A 268 -6.35 -5.97 19.41
N ILE A 269 -5.78 -5.54 18.30
CA ILE A 269 -5.24 -4.19 18.12
C ILE A 269 -6.36 -3.17 18.29
N ASP A 270 -7.51 -3.38 17.65
CA ASP A 270 -8.66 -2.51 17.78
C ASP A 270 -9.16 -2.38 19.23
N VAL A 271 -9.21 -3.48 19.98
CA VAL A 271 -9.58 -3.43 21.40
C VAL A 271 -8.63 -2.56 22.21
N ILE A 272 -7.32 -2.68 21.99
CA ILE A 272 -6.32 -1.82 22.67
C ILE A 272 -6.50 -0.36 22.28
N ASP A 273 -6.68 -0.08 20.98
CA ASP A 273 -6.85 1.27 20.46
C ASP A 273 -8.14 1.92 20.98
N GLU A 274 -9.27 1.20 20.93
CA GLU A 274 -10.57 1.65 21.46
C GLU A 274 -10.53 1.91 22.97
N THR A 275 -9.88 1.01 23.73
CA THR A 275 -9.72 1.21 25.18
C THR A 275 -8.89 2.46 25.48
N GLY A 276 -7.80 2.69 24.74
CA GLY A 276 -7.00 3.91 24.86
C GLY A 276 -7.81 5.18 24.50
N ALA A 277 -8.57 5.11 23.41
CA ALA A 277 -9.42 6.19 22.95
C ALA A 277 -10.52 6.55 23.97
N SER A 278 -11.15 5.54 24.59
CA SER A 278 -12.17 5.75 25.62
C SER A 278 -11.62 6.54 26.83
N MET A 279 -10.37 6.27 27.22
CA MET A 279 -9.71 7.04 28.27
C MET A 279 -9.50 8.52 27.89
N MET A 280 -9.29 8.83 26.62
CA MET A 280 -9.13 10.21 26.17
C MET A 280 -10.43 11.02 26.27
N LEU A 281 -11.59 10.38 26.24
CA LEU A 281 -12.90 11.02 26.38
C LEU A 281 -13.21 11.43 27.82
N LEU A 282 -12.55 10.82 28.81
CA LEU A 282 -12.76 11.13 30.21
C LEU A 282 -12.14 12.46 30.61
N SER A 283 -12.72 13.12 31.61
CA SER A 283 -12.15 14.34 32.18
C SER A 283 -10.77 14.07 32.80
N PRO A 284 -9.86 15.06 32.87
CA PRO A 284 -8.52 14.86 33.44
C PRO A 284 -8.48 14.30 34.86
N LYS A 285 -9.59 14.48 35.62
CA LYS A 285 -9.72 13.94 36.97
C LYS A 285 -10.15 12.48 37.01
N GLU A 286 -10.84 12.01 36.00
CA GLU A 286 -11.39 10.65 35.88
C GLU A 286 -10.49 9.73 35.06
N ARG A 287 -9.58 10.33 34.27
CA ARG A 287 -8.66 9.59 33.40
C ARG A 287 -7.69 8.79 34.24
N LYS A 288 -7.73 7.47 34.09
CA LYS A 288 -6.73 6.57 34.65
C LYS A 288 -5.44 6.68 33.82
N GLN A 289 -4.30 6.72 34.52
CA GLN A 289 -3.00 6.69 33.84
C GLN A 289 -2.58 5.30 33.40
N ILE A 290 -3.14 4.28 34.05
CA ILE A 290 -2.86 2.87 33.76
C ILE A 290 -4.19 2.21 33.42
N ILE A 291 -4.25 1.59 32.25
CA ILE A 291 -5.34 0.74 31.78
C ILE A 291 -5.05 -0.69 32.24
N ASP A 292 -5.99 -1.29 32.93
CA ASP A 292 -5.93 -2.67 33.38
C ASP A 292 -7.04 -3.50 32.73
N VAL A 293 -7.20 -4.74 33.15
CA VAL A 293 -8.16 -5.72 32.61
C VAL A 293 -9.60 -5.16 32.62
N ALA A 294 -9.99 -4.47 33.70
CA ALA A 294 -11.35 -3.93 33.85
C ALA A 294 -11.75 -2.96 32.73
N GLU A 295 -10.83 -2.08 32.30
CA GLU A 295 -11.11 -1.13 31.22
C GLU A 295 -11.19 -1.82 29.84
N VAL A 296 -10.49 -2.95 29.68
CA VAL A 296 -10.54 -3.76 28.46
C VAL A 296 -11.86 -4.57 28.40
N GLU A 297 -12.40 -4.99 29.55
CA GLU A 297 -13.67 -5.71 29.62
C GLU A 297 -14.90 -4.83 29.37
N GLU A 298 -14.76 -3.50 29.52
CA GLU A 298 -15.82 -2.53 29.28
C GLU A 298 -16.01 -2.21 27.78
N VAL A 299 -15.03 -2.48 26.94
CA VAL A 299 -15.01 -2.24 25.48
C VAL A 299 -15.41 -3.49 24.73
#